data_0c74e5eae0f30e3cb6159ae3a220ecb3
#
_entry.id   0c74e5eae0f30e3cb6159ae3a220ecb3
#
_cell.length_a   1.000
_cell.length_b   1.000
_cell.length_c   1.000
_cell.angle_alpha   90.00
_cell.angle_beta   90.00
_cell.angle_gamma   90.00
#
_symmetry.space_group_name_H-M   'P 1'
#
loop_
_entity.id
_entity.type
_entity.pdbx_description
1 polymer ?
#
loop_
_entity_poly.entity_id
_entity_poly.type
_entity_poly.pdbx_seq_one_letter_code
_entity_poly.pdbx_strand_id
1 'polypeptide(L)'
;MQMRDDLGITTKLENGKAYLEFVLPETMGRLLSVLQIEIWEDADGGRLVFHGEYAPEEADSMTALLLRPHLWDGVRDPYVYLLKAQGRFGSVEYGEKMGGTKNEEESDPSEDIAEIVEVFWRQELAIYDVRVVDKKGIFLNEKEFLPHEVAYRFPPQISDVGTRVEQVRRDLERLVRMGVNVIRLEGTGTGAEGVNCSEVRTFYSLCRKRGFLTGDLWIRPKNLPVYRGLPGETTCQALLAADGRTLTERYYYYQAKWSSESVLYPALSTLHRQENGLVSLTIYSNQKKVVLYVDGVLFLFQSAASGDPEFIFEDIPVEKLPLHLAAEAGNLSISLTVTKL
;
A
#
# COMPACT_ATOMS: atom_id res chain seq x y z
N MET A 1 -30.31 -7.33 4.23
CA MET A 1 -29.08 -8.02 4.61
C MET A 1 -28.05 -7.71 3.54
N GLN A 2 -27.11 -6.79 3.79
CA GLN A 2 -26.11 -6.43 2.77
C GLN A 2 -24.95 -7.44 2.82
N MET A 3 -25.11 -8.57 2.12
CA MET A 3 -23.98 -9.42 1.77
C MET A 3 -23.25 -8.73 0.61
N ARG A 4 -22.18 -8.00 0.90
CA ARG A 4 -21.21 -7.53 -0.09
C ARG A 4 -19.92 -8.32 0.08
N ASP A 5 -19.98 -9.60 -0.25
CA ASP A 5 -18.76 -10.34 -0.48
C ASP A 5 -18.23 -9.94 -1.86
N ASP A 6 -16.93 -9.65 -1.95
CA ASP A 6 -16.30 -9.26 -3.22
C ASP A 6 -16.26 -10.44 -4.17
N LEU A 7 -16.37 -10.16 -5.46
CA LEU A 7 -16.05 -11.14 -6.49
C LEU A 7 -14.54 -11.46 -6.40
N GLY A 8 -14.21 -12.72 -6.10
CA GLY A 8 -12.84 -13.18 -6.08
C GLY A 8 -12.26 -13.20 -7.50
N ILE A 9 -10.99 -12.80 -7.65
CA ILE A 9 -10.29 -12.85 -8.93
C ILE A 9 -8.91 -13.42 -8.73
N THR A 10 -8.58 -14.47 -9.45
CA THR A 10 -7.22 -14.96 -9.60
C THR A 10 -6.70 -14.64 -10.99
N THR A 11 -5.39 -14.34 -11.08
CA THR A 11 -4.76 -13.95 -12.34
C THR A 11 -3.55 -14.84 -12.60
N LYS A 12 -3.47 -15.40 -13.81
CA LYS A 12 -2.29 -16.13 -14.31
C LYS A 12 -1.80 -15.47 -15.59
N LEU A 13 -0.53 -15.07 -15.61
CA LEU A 13 0.12 -14.56 -16.81
C LEU A 13 0.88 -15.70 -17.52
N GLU A 14 0.63 -15.87 -18.81
CA GLU A 14 1.31 -16.86 -19.62
C GLU A 14 1.39 -16.41 -21.09
N ASN A 15 2.59 -16.40 -21.67
CA ASN A 15 2.83 -16.06 -23.08
C ASN A 15 2.23 -14.70 -23.51
N GLY A 16 2.32 -13.67 -22.66
CA GLY A 16 1.77 -12.33 -22.92
C GLY A 16 0.25 -12.25 -22.89
N LYS A 17 -0.40 -13.23 -22.25
CA LYS A 17 -1.84 -13.28 -22.02
C LYS A 17 -2.13 -13.31 -20.53
N ALA A 18 -3.25 -12.71 -20.11
CA ALA A 18 -3.77 -12.87 -18.75
C ALA A 18 -5.01 -13.77 -18.79
N TYR A 19 -4.96 -14.83 -18.03
CA TYR A 19 -6.08 -15.70 -17.71
C TYR A 19 -6.63 -15.27 -16.36
N LEU A 20 -7.86 -14.82 -16.33
CA LEU A 20 -8.57 -14.40 -15.13
C LEU A 20 -9.58 -15.47 -14.78
N GLU A 21 -9.64 -15.86 -13.53
CA GLU A 21 -10.65 -16.74 -12.97
C GLU A 21 -11.47 -15.98 -11.95
N PHE A 22 -12.77 -16.03 -12.07
CA PHE A 22 -13.71 -15.35 -11.18
C PHE A 22 -14.32 -16.36 -10.22
N VAL A 23 -14.34 -15.98 -8.94
CA VAL A 23 -14.86 -16.85 -7.88
C VAL A 23 -15.96 -16.11 -7.14
N LEU A 24 -17.17 -16.63 -7.18
CA LEU A 24 -18.27 -16.16 -6.35
C LEU A 24 -18.14 -16.70 -4.92
N PRO A 25 -18.65 -15.98 -3.90
CA PRO A 25 -18.85 -16.56 -2.58
C PRO A 25 -19.67 -17.85 -2.68
N GLU A 26 -19.31 -18.87 -1.93
CA GLU A 26 -19.93 -20.22 -2.03
C GLU A 26 -21.46 -20.18 -1.89
N THR A 27 -21.95 -19.31 -1.01
CA THR A 27 -23.40 -19.12 -0.81
C THR A 27 -24.10 -18.52 -2.02
N MET A 28 -23.41 -17.68 -2.80
CA MET A 28 -23.95 -17.02 -4.00
C MET A 28 -23.87 -17.90 -5.23
N GLY A 29 -22.82 -18.69 -5.38
CA GLY A 29 -22.64 -19.57 -6.54
C GLY A 29 -23.82 -20.53 -6.76
N ARG A 30 -24.40 -21.05 -5.67
CA ARG A 30 -25.56 -21.97 -5.73
C ARG A 30 -26.87 -21.33 -6.13
N LEU A 31 -26.97 -20.01 -6.05
CA LEU A 31 -28.17 -19.22 -6.32
C LEU A 31 -28.07 -18.44 -7.62
N LEU A 32 -26.96 -18.56 -8.32
CA LEU A 32 -26.69 -17.83 -9.54
C LEU A 32 -27.73 -18.20 -10.62
N SER A 33 -28.35 -17.20 -11.24
CA SER A 33 -29.14 -17.34 -12.46
C SER A 33 -28.33 -16.90 -13.68
N VAL A 34 -27.65 -15.77 -13.59
CA VAL A 34 -26.73 -15.28 -14.62
C VAL A 34 -25.75 -14.29 -14.00
N LEU A 35 -24.49 -14.34 -14.44
CA LEU A 35 -23.47 -13.36 -14.11
C LEU A 35 -22.91 -12.73 -15.39
N GLN A 36 -22.99 -11.42 -15.51
CA GLN A 36 -22.35 -10.66 -16.58
C GLN A 36 -21.12 -9.97 -16.02
N ILE A 37 -19.99 -10.06 -16.74
CA ILE A 37 -18.72 -9.44 -16.37
C ILE A 37 -18.21 -8.61 -17.54
N GLU A 38 -17.83 -7.38 -17.24
CA GLU A 38 -17.18 -6.46 -18.16
C GLU A 38 -15.85 -5.99 -17.60
N ILE A 39 -14.82 -5.95 -18.44
CA ILE A 39 -13.52 -5.37 -18.10
C ILE A 39 -13.22 -4.22 -19.05
N TRP A 40 -12.94 -3.06 -18.49
CA TRP A 40 -12.74 -1.81 -19.21
C TRP A 40 -11.29 -1.32 -19.01
N GLU A 41 -10.67 -0.82 -20.08
CA GLU A 41 -9.46 -0.01 -19.98
C GLU A 41 -9.87 1.35 -19.43
N ASP A 42 -9.33 1.72 -18.26
CA ASP A 42 -9.64 2.98 -17.60
C ASP A 42 -11.04 3.11 -16.96
N ALA A 43 -11.12 3.95 -15.92
CA ALA A 43 -12.28 4.01 -15.04
C ALA A 43 -13.51 4.74 -15.65
N ASP A 44 -13.32 5.69 -16.57
CA ASP A 44 -14.36 6.59 -17.03
C ASP A 44 -14.42 6.72 -18.58
N GLY A 45 -14.97 5.69 -19.22
CA GLY A 45 -15.24 5.72 -20.65
C GLY A 45 -14.13 5.14 -21.55
N GLY A 46 -13.27 4.32 -20.96
CA GLY A 46 -12.30 3.53 -21.67
C GLY A 46 -12.89 2.49 -22.61
N ARG A 47 -12.02 1.76 -23.29
CA ARG A 47 -12.45 0.68 -24.20
C ARG A 47 -12.85 -0.56 -23.41
N LEU A 48 -13.97 -1.18 -23.79
CA LEU A 48 -14.33 -2.52 -23.31
C LEU A 48 -13.34 -3.54 -23.90
N VAL A 49 -12.64 -4.27 -23.04
CA VAL A 49 -11.64 -5.27 -23.46
C VAL A 49 -12.11 -6.69 -23.24
N PHE A 50 -13.11 -6.88 -22.39
CA PHE A 50 -13.73 -8.17 -22.19
C PHE A 50 -15.21 -8.00 -21.79
N HIS A 51 -16.06 -8.87 -22.35
CA HIS A 51 -17.43 -9.07 -21.93
C HIS A 51 -17.70 -10.57 -21.90
N GLY A 52 -18.24 -11.06 -20.79
CA GLY A 52 -18.64 -12.45 -20.61
C GLY A 52 -19.98 -12.55 -19.89
N GLU A 53 -20.76 -13.55 -20.25
CA GLU A 53 -21.98 -13.95 -19.57
C GLU A 53 -21.85 -15.40 -19.17
N TYR A 54 -22.16 -15.72 -17.92
CA TYR A 54 -21.98 -17.04 -17.32
C TYR A 54 -23.31 -17.54 -16.77
N ALA A 55 -23.67 -18.75 -17.16
CA ALA A 55 -24.82 -19.49 -16.67
C ALA A 55 -24.52 -20.19 -15.33
N PRO A 56 -25.55 -20.68 -14.60
CA PRO A 56 -25.35 -21.39 -13.33
C PRO A 56 -24.39 -22.58 -13.40
N GLU A 57 -24.38 -23.31 -14.50
CA GLU A 57 -23.55 -24.49 -14.72
C GLU A 57 -22.06 -24.11 -14.85
N GLU A 58 -21.74 -22.86 -15.13
CA GLU A 58 -20.39 -22.33 -15.30
C GLU A 58 -19.87 -21.64 -14.03
N ALA A 59 -20.63 -21.64 -12.93
CA ALA A 59 -20.30 -20.93 -11.70
C ALA A 59 -18.91 -21.32 -11.11
N ASP A 60 -18.47 -22.55 -11.36
CA ASP A 60 -17.18 -23.09 -10.90
C ASP A 60 -16.03 -22.88 -11.93
N SER A 61 -16.32 -22.32 -13.11
CA SER A 61 -15.36 -22.24 -14.23
C SER A 61 -15.39 -20.90 -14.98
N MET A 62 -15.80 -19.83 -14.31
CA MET A 62 -15.90 -18.51 -14.93
C MET A 62 -14.51 -17.92 -15.20
N THR A 63 -14.17 -17.78 -16.48
CA THR A 63 -12.85 -17.32 -16.89
C THR A 63 -12.90 -16.21 -17.94
N ALA A 64 -11.90 -15.34 -17.95
CA ALA A 64 -11.67 -14.38 -19.01
C ALA A 64 -10.25 -14.45 -19.53
N LEU A 65 -10.09 -14.18 -20.83
CA LEU A 65 -8.79 -14.10 -21.49
C LEU A 65 -8.56 -12.69 -22.02
N LEU A 66 -7.53 -12.04 -21.52
CA LEU A 66 -7.04 -10.77 -22.07
C LEU A 66 -5.76 -11.01 -22.88
N LEU A 67 -5.80 -10.57 -24.14
CA LEU A 67 -4.64 -10.66 -25.05
C LEU A 67 -3.79 -9.40 -24.90
N ARG A 68 -2.50 -9.55 -24.57
CA ARG A 68 -1.56 -8.44 -24.37
C ARG A 68 -2.07 -7.39 -23.38
N PRO A 69 -2.42 -7.79 -22.14
CA PRO A 69 -2.92 -6.84 -21.16
C PRO A 69 -1.86 -5.79 -20.83
N HIS A 70 -2.31 -4.60 -20.49
CA HIS A 70 -1.46 -3.61 -19.84
C HIS A 70 -1.17 -4.09 -18.42
N LEU A 71 0.09 -4.38 -18.12
CA LEU A 71 0.48 -4.89 -16.81
C LEU A 71 0.66 -3.75 -15.81
N TRP A 72 0.19 -3.96 -14.60
CA TRP A 72 0.52 -3.12 -13.47
C TRP A 72 2.01 -3.36 -13.08
N ASP A 73 2.86 -2.35 -13.18
CA ASP A 73 4.32 -2.43 -12.91
C ASP A 73 4.74 -1.61 -11.68
N GLY A 74 3.95 -1.69 -10.62
CA GLY A 74 4.25 -1.00 -9.37
C GLY A 74 4.18 0.52 -9.50
N VAL A 75 5.06 1.23 -8.79
CA VAL A 75 5.13 2.71 -8.79
C VAL A 75 5.48 3.27 -10.18
N ARG A 76 6.12 2.46 -11.04
CA ARG A 76 6.51 2.90 -12.40
C ARG A 76 5.32 3.03 -13.33
N ASP A 77 4.37 2.11 -13.22
CA ASP A 77 3.15 2.09 -14.04
C ASP A 77 2.01 1.43 -13.26
N PRO A 78 1.28 2.18 -12.42
CA PRO A 78 0.22 1.69 -11.56
C PRO A 78 -1.11 1.50 -12.30
N TYR A 79 -1.06 0.97 -13.53
CA TYR A 79 -2.24 0.81 -14.37
C TYR A 79 -3.25 -0.17 -13.77
N VAL A 80 -4.53 0.19 -13.77
CA VAL A 80 -5.63 -0.65 -13.32
C VAL A 80 -6.78 -0.64 -14.33
N TYR A 81 -7.34 -1.80 -14.56
CA TYR A 81 -8.61 -1.95 -15.29
C TYR A 81 -9.78 -1.68 -14.36
N LEU A 82 -10.92 -1.35 -14.92
CA LEU A 82 -12.20 -1.33 -14.22
C LEU A 82 -12.97 -2.61 -14.54
N LEU A 83 -13.23 -3.42 -13.53
CA LEU A 83 -14.14 -4.54 -13.61
C LEU A 83 -15.53 -4.12 -13.13
N LYS A 84 -16.55 -4.41 -13.91
CA LYS A 84 -17.96 -4.33 -13.55
C LYS A 84 -18.57 -5.70 -13.67
N ALA A 85 -19.33 -6.12 -12.68
CA ALA A 85 -20.09 -7.35 -12.77
C ALA A 85 -21.51 -7.14 -12.26
N GLN A 86 -22.46 -7.81 -12.88
CA GLN A 86 -23.88 -7.85 -12.49
C GLN A 86 -24.32 -9.30 -12.39
N GLY A 87 -24.72 -9.72 -11.20
CA GLY A 87 -25.26 -11.05 -10.96
C GLY A 87 -26.74 -11.02 -10.63
N ARG A 88 -27.50 -11.97 -11.16
CA ARG A 88 -28.89 -12.25 -10.76
C ARG A 88 -28.91 -13.56 -10.01
N PHE A 89 -29.55 -13.57 -8.85
CA PHE A 89 -29.61 -14.70 -7.94
C PHE A 89 -31.05 -14.99 -7.53
N GLY A 90 -31.42 -16.26 -7.49
CA GLY A 90 -32.70 -16.68 -6.92
C GLY A 90 -32.69 -16.52 -5.40
N SER A 91 -33.81 -16.13 -4.80
CA SER A 91 -33.97 -16.13 -3.34
C SER A 91 -34.17 -17.55 -2.82
N VAL A 92 -33.48 -17.87 -1.70
CA VAL A 92 -33.83 -19.08 -0.92
C VAL A 92 -34.94 -18.68 0.05
N GLU A 93 -36.14 -19.20 -0.11
CA GLU A 93 -37.14 -19.16 0.96
C GLU A 93 -36.60 -20.00 2.15
N TYR A 94 -36.22 -19.36 3.22
CA TYR A 94 -36.08 -20.00 4.53
C TYR A 94 -37.51 -20.32 5.03
N GLY A 95 -38.05 -21.42 4.58
CA GLY A 95 -39.27 -21.99 5.15
C GLY A 95 -38.94 -22.51 6.56
N GLU A 96 -39.07 -21.70 7.59
CA GLU A 96 -39.29 -22.18 8.95
C GLU A 96 -40.66 -22.88 8.97
N LYS A 97 -40.68 -24.18 8.74
CA LYS A 97 -41.81 -25.03 9.13
C LYS A 97 -41.84 -25.10 10.67
N MET A 98 -42.40 -24.07 11.30
CA MET A 98 -42.98 -24.26 12.62
C MET A 98 -44.20 -25.18 12.49
N GLY A 99 -44.15 -26.29 13.22
CA GLY A 99 -45.18 -27.28 13.25
C GLY A 99 -46.56 -26.68 13.64
N GLY A 100 -47.50 -26.80 12.77
CA GLY A 100 -48.92 -26.47 12.96
C GLY A 100 -49.76 -27.41 12.12
N THR A 101 -50.63 -28.16 12.79
CA THR A 101 -51.61 -29.17 12.36
C THR A 101 -52.33 -28.85 11.05
N LYS A 102 -52.48 -29.89 10.26
CA LYS A 102 -53.24 -30.00 9.01
C LYS A 102 -54.66 -29.41 9.08
N ASN A 103 -54.99 -28.57 8.09
CA ASN A 103 -56.32 -28.56 7.45
C ASN A 103 -56.09 -28.45 5.95
N GLU A 104 -56.54 -29.47 5.23
CA GLU A 104 -56.61 -29.55 3.77
C GLU A 104 -57.74 -28.61 3.31
N GLU A 105 -57.39 -27.47 2.74
CA GLU A 105 -58.26 -26.73 1.83
C GLU A 105 -57.36 -26.25 0.66
N GLU A 106 -57.89 -26.49 -0.54
CA GLU A 106 -57.29 -26.22 -1.84
C GLU A 106 -56.67 -24.82 -1.89
N SER A 107 -55.35 -24.71 -1.96
CA SER A 107 -54.66 -23.50 -2.35
C SER A 107 -54.38 -23.57 -3.86
N ASP A 108 -54.95 -22.63 -4.57
CA ASP A 108 -54.62 -22.19 -5.93
C ASP A 108 -53.08 -22.18 -6.12
N PRO A 109 -52.51 -22.76 -7.19
CA PRO A 109 -51.09 -22.65 -7.47
C PRO A 109 -50.84 -21.25 -8.03
N SER A 110 -50.94 -20.22 -7.17
CA SER A 110 -50.36 -18.91 -7.47
C SER A 110 -48.84 -19.08 -7.50
N GLU A 111 -48.28 -18.87 -8.68
CA GLU A 111 -46.87 -18.84 -9.00
C GLU A 111 -46.09 -18.22 -7.86
N ASP A 112 -45.31 -19.02 -7.13
CA ASP A 112 -44.26 -18.56 -6.24
C ASP A 112 -43.23 -17.81 -7.12
N ILE A 113 -43.40 -16.49 -7.24
CA ILE A 113 -42.42 -15.63 -7.89
C ILE A 113 -41.22 -15.64 -6.98
N ALA A 114 -40.25 -16.49 -7.31
CA ALA A 114 -38.93 -16.46 -6.66
C ALA A 114 -38.36 -15.03 -6.77
N GLU A 115 -38.17 -14.39 -5.64
CA GLU A 115 -37.62 -13.05 -5.60
C GLU A 115 -36.20 -13.07 -6.20
N ILE A 116 -35.98 -12.36 -7.31
CA ILE A 116 -34.67 -12.26 -7.95
C ILE A 116 -33.93 -11.10 -7.31
N VAL A 117 -32.78 -11.40 -6.75
CA VAL A 117 -31.87 -10.40 -6.18
C VAL A 117 -30.78 -10.06 -7.21
N GLU A 118 -30.64 -8.77 -7.53
CA GLU A 118 -29.55 -8.27 -8.36
C GLU A 118 -28.42 -7.73 -7.48
N VAL A 119 -27.19 -8.14 -7.78
CA VAL A 119 -25.97 -7.67 -7.11
C VAL A 119 -25.03 -7.07 -8.14
N PHE A 120 -24.48 -5.92 -7.82
CA PHE A 120 -23.54 -5.19 -8.67
C PHE A 120 -22.18 -5.09 -7.97
N TRP A 121 -21.14 -5.44 -8.69
CA TRP A 121 -19.75 -5.22 -8.28
C TRP A 121 -19.08 -4.21 -9.19
N ARG A 122 -18.29 -3.35 -8.60
CA ARG A 122 -17.40 -2.44 -9.30
C ARG A 122 -16.09 -2.40 -8.55
N GLN A 123 -15.03 -2.91 -9.17
CA GLN A 123 -13.71 -2.98 -8.55
C GLN A 123 -12.59 -2.75 -9.54
N GLU A 124 -11.45 -2.30 -9.03
CA GLU A 124 -10.24 -2.12 -9.80
C GLU A 124 -9.49 -3.44 -9.91
N LEU A 125 -9.05 -3.75 -11.12
CA LEU A 125 -8.32 -4.95 -11.43
C LEU A 125 -6.90 -4.57 -11.89
N ALA A 126 -5.89 -4.89 -11.09
CA ALA A 126 -4.49 -4.83 -11.48
C ALA A 126 -4.06 -6.21 -11.99
N ILE A 127 -3.42 -6.24 -13.16
CA ILE A 127 -2.92 -7.47 -13.76
C ILE A 127 -1.41 -7.48 -13.64
N TYR A 128 -0.88 -8.39 -12.83
CA TYR A 128 0.56 -8.56 -12.59
C TYR A 128 0.87 -9.97 -12.15
N ASP A 129 2.15 -10.35 -12.23
CA ASP A 129 2.69 -11.60 -11.73
C ASP A 129 3.81 -11.29 -10.72
N VAL A 130 3.72 -11.89 -9.53
CA VAL A 130 4.76 -11.82 -8.50
C VAL A 130 5.26 -13.21 -8.21
N ARG A 131 6.56 -13.42 -8.39
CA ARG A 131 7.20 -14.71 -8.11
C ARG A 131 8.35 -14.54 -7.13
N VAL A 132 8.39 -15.41 -6.14
CA VAL A 132 9.55 -15.58 -5.27
C VAL A 132 10.33 -16.78 -5.78
N VAL A 133 11.56 -16.55 -6.22
CA VAL A 133 12.44 -17.60 -6.74
C VAL A 133 13.57 -17.83 -5.75
N ASP A 134 13.69 -19.08 -5.27
CA ASP A 134 14.71 -19.43 -4.28
C ASP A 134 16.10 -18.98 -4.73
N LYS A 135 16.83 -18.31 -3.84
CA LYS A 135 18.16 -17.73 -4.04
C LYS A 135 18.28 -16.65 -5.15
N LYS A 136 17.21 -16.35 -5.88
CA LYS A 136 17.22 -15.31 -6.93
C LYS A 136 16.46 -14.06 -6.54
N GLY A 137 15.56 -14.13 -5.54
CA GLY A 137 14.80 -12.99 -5.05
C GLY A 137 13.35 -12.94 -5.54
N ILE A 138 12.80 -11.73 -5.57
CA ILE A 138 11.42 -11.45 -5.96
C ILE A 138 11.42 -10.86 -7.37
N PHE A 139 10.45 -11.27 -8.16
CA PHE A 139 10.25 -10.78 -9.52
C PHE A 139 8.81 -10.26 -9.66
N LEU A 140 8.67 -9.08 -10.24
CA LEU A 140 7.41 -8.48 -10.67
C LEU A 140 7.40 -8.42 -12.20
N ASN A 141 6.44 -9.09 -12.84
CA ASN A 141 6.35 -9.18 -14.30
C ASN A 141 7.69 -9.58 -14.95
N GLU A 142 8.29 -10.64 -14.42
CA GLU A 142 9.59 -11.20 -14.86
C GLU A 142 10.82 -10.31 -14.62
N LYS A 143 10.66 -9.10 -14.09
CA LYS A 143 11.76 -8.19 -13.72
C LYS A 143 12.10 -8.36 -12.24
N GLU A 144 13.38 -8.29 -11.91
CA GLU A 144 13.82 -8.27 -10.52
C GLU A 144 13.14 -7.11 -9.75
N PHE A 145 12.60 -7.45 -8.59
CA PHE A 145 11.88 -6.52 -7.74
C PHE A 145 12.51 -6.49 -6.36
N LEU A 146 13.06 -5.32 -6.00
CA LEU A 146 13.61 -5.08 -4.67
C LEU A 146 12.52 -4.47 -3.77
N PRO A 147 12.02 -5.18 -2.75
CA PRO A 147 10.97 -4.66 -1.89
C PRO A 147 11.52 -3.60 -0.92
N HIS A 148 10.91 -2.43 -0.95
CA HIS A 148 11.04 -1.38 0.04
C HIS A 148 9.74 -1.35 0.86
N GLU A 149 9.68 -2.18 1.89
CA GLU A 149 8.44 -2.48 2.62
C GLU A 149 8.31 -1.64 3.87
N VAL A 150 7.08 -1.17 4.13
CA VAL A 150 6.70 -0.44 5.34
C VAL A 150 5.43 -1.02 5.92
N ALA A 151 5.40 -1.19 7.24
CA ALA A 151 4.18 -1.49 7.99
C ALA A 151 3.36 -0.20 8.16
N TYR A 152 2.11 -0.22 7.69
CA TYR A 152 1.20 0.92 7.80
C TYR A 152 0.13 0.64 8.85
N ARG A 153 -0.11 1.64 9.70
CA ARG A 153 -1.21 1.66 10.68
C ARG A 153 -2.16 2.80 10.36
N PHE A 154 -3.45 2.54 10.42
CA PHE A 154 -4.45 3.60 10.27
C PHE A 154 -4.32 4.66 11.37
N PRO A 155 -4.62 5.94 11.06
CA PRO A 155 -4.61 7.00 12.07
C PRO A 155 -5.69 6.73 13.14
N PRO A 156 -5.33 6.53 14.41
CA PRO A 156 -6.28 6.08 15.44
C PRO A 156 -7.25 7.15 15.93
N GLN A 157 -6.98 8.43 15.66
CA GLN A 157 -7.70 9.55 16.25
C GLN A 157 -8.71 10.24 15.32
N ILE A 158 -8.94 9.70 14.13
CA ILE A 158 -9.84 10.30 13.13
C ILE A 158 -11.11 9.48 13.08
N SER A 159 -12.21 10.02 13.67
CA SER A 159 -13.52 9.37 13.67
C SER A 159 -14.27 9.52 12.34
N ASP A 160 -14.04 10.63 11.62
CA ASP A 160 -14.67 10.88 10.32
C ASP A 160 -13.96 10.10 9.20
N VAL A 161 -14.72 9.26 8.49
CA VAL A 161 -14.20 8.39 7.42
C VAL A 161 -13.59 9.19 6.27
N GLY A 162 -14.23 10.29 5.85
CA GLY A 162 -13.73 11.13 4.75
C GLY A 162 -12.37 11.75 5.08
N THR A 163 -12.23 12.30 6.29
CA THR A 163 -10.98 12.87 6.79
C THR A 163 -9.89 11.80 6.91
N ARG A 164 -10.26 10.58 7.31
CA ARG A 164 -9.32 9.46 7.40
C ARG A 164 -8.80 9.03 6.03
N VAL A 165 -9.68 8.92 5.03
CA VAL A 165 -9.29 8.61 3.65
C VAL A 165 -8.34 9.67 3.10
N GLU A 166 -8.60 10.94 3.36
CA GLU A 166 -7.71 12.03 2.90
C GLU A 166 -6.35 12.01 3.62
N GLN A 167 -6.32 11.64 4.89
CA GLN A 167 -5.06 11.42 5.60
C GLN A 167 -4.27 10.23 5.01
N VAL A 168 -4.95 9.13 4.70
CA VAL A 168 -4.33 7.99 4.01
C VAL A 168 -3.72 8.42 2.67
N ARG A 169 -4.43 9.22 1.86
CA ARG A 169 -3.89 9.73 0.59
C ARG A 169 -2.57 10.49 0.78
N ARG A 170 -2.53 11.40 1.75
CA ARG A 170 -1.31 12.17 2.08
C ARG A 170 -0.17 11.28 2.57
N ASP A 171 -0.50 10.29 3.38
CA ASP A 171 0.48 9.33 3.88
C ASP A 171 1.09 8.50 2.73
N LEU A 172 0.25 8.02 1.81
CA LEU A 172 0.71 7.28 0.63
C LEU A 172 1.60 8.15 -0.29
N GLU A 173 1.30 9.44 -0.45
CA GLU A 173 2.16 10.36 -1.20
C GLU A 173 3.55 10.52 -0.58
N ARG A 174 3.62 10.61 0.75
CA ARG A 174 4.91 10.64 1.47
C ARG A 174 5.68 9.34 1.28
N LEU A 175 5.00 8.19 1.33
CA LEU A 175 5.62 6.88 1.13
C LEU A 175 6.15 6.70 -0.30
N VAL A 176 5.44 7.19 -1.32
CA VAL A 176 5.96 7.23 -2.71
C VAL A 176 7.25 8.05 -2.77
N ARG A 177 7.27 9.26 -2.22
CA ARG A 177 8.48 10.12 -2.19
C ARG A 177 9.64 9.47 -1.43
N MET A 178 9.35 8.67 -0.41
CA MET A 178 10.36 7.91 0.33
C MET A 178 10.93 6.74 -0.47
N GLY A 179 10.29 6.34 -1.58
CA GLY A 179 10.70 5.21 -2.41
C GLY A 179 10.15 3.87 -1.95
N VAL A 180 9.10 3.87 -1.13
CA VAL A 180 8.35 2.65 -0.74
C VAL A 180 7.63 2.08 -1.96
N ASN A 181 7.62 0.76 -2.08
CA ASN A 181 6.91 0.05 -3.14
C ASN A 181 6.07 -1.13 -2.62
N VAL A 182 6.17 -1.44 -1.31
CA VAL A 182 5.39 -2.48 -0.63
C VAL A 182 4.81 -1.92 0.66
N ILE A 183 3.51 -2.15 0.88
CA ILE A 183 2.84 -1.76 2.12
C ILE A 183 2.19 -2.98 2.76
N ARG A 184 2.51 -3.20 4.03
CA ARG A 184 1.83 -4.15 4.89
C ARG A 184 0.89 -3.41 5.83
N LEU A 185 -0.39 -3.75 5.83
CA LEU A 185 -1.33 -3.21 6.79
C LEU A 185 -1.21 -3.95 8.12
N GLU A 186 -0.90 -3.22 9.19
CA GLU A 186 -0.87 -3.75 10.57
C GLU A 186 -2.15 -3.42 11.34
N GLY A 187 -2.61 -4.34 12.18
CA GLY A 187 -3.69 -4.07 13.13
C GLY A 187 -5.11 -4.23 12.56
N THR A 188 -5.29 -4.99 11.46
CA THR A 188 -6.64 -5.38 10.98
C THR A 188 -7.27 -6.53 11.77
N GLY A 189 -6.59 -7.02 12.84
CA GLY A 189 -7.21 -7.94 13.79
C GLY A 189 -8.44 -7.29 14.42
N THR A 190 -9.40 -8.10 14.82
CA THR A 190 -10.72 -7.80 15.40
C THR A 190 -10.73 -6.86 16.62
N GLY A 191 -9.64 -6.13 16.88
CA GLY A 191 -9.43 -5.18 17.97
C GLY A 191 -8.93 -3.80 17.53
N ALA A 192 -8.75 -3.51 16.24
CA ALA A 192 -8.52 -2.13 15.77
C ALA A 192 -9.85 -1.38 15.85
N GLU A 193 -10.13 -0.78 16.99
CA GLU A 193 -11.33 0.00 17.23
C GLU A 193 -11.50 1.03 16.10
N GLY A 194 -12.55 0.85 15.28
CA GLY A 194 -13.04 1.86 14.36
C GLY A 194 -12.61 1.74 12.88
N VAL A 195 -11.90 0.70 12.44
CA VAL A 195 -11.64 0.46 11.01
C VAL A 195 -12.58 -0.62 10.48
N ASN A 196 -13.41 -0.27 9.50
CA ASN A 196 -14.35 -1.21 8.89
C ASN A 196 -13.80 -1.81 7.58
N CYS A 197 -14.42 -2.90 7.10
CA CYS A 197 -14.01 -3.57 5.87
C CYS A 197 -14.00 -2.65 4.64
N SER A 198 -14.92 -1.67 4.57
CA SER A 198 -14.99 -0.70 3.47
C SER A 198 -13.77 0.23 3.44
N GLU A 199 -13.27 0.64 4.61
CA GLU A 199 -12.06 1.47 4.71
C GLU A 199 -10.82 0.68 4.31
N VAL A 200 -10.72 -0.58 4.71
CA VAL A 200 -9.63 -1.49 4.31
C VAL A 200 -9.62 -1.67 2.78
N ARG A 201 -10.78 -1.87 2.16
CA ARG A 201 -10.90 -1.95 0.69
C ARG A 201 -10.47 -0.67 0.01
N THR A 202 -10.94 0.48 0.51
CA THR A 202 -10.55 1.80 0.01
C THR A 202 -9.04 2.00 0.12
N PHE A 203 -8.43 1.60 1.24
CA PHE A 203 -6.99 1.65 1.44
C PHE A 203 -6.24 0.82 0.39
N TYR A 204 -6.62 -0.44 0.18
CA TYR A 204 -5.97 -1.29 -0.82
C TYR A 204 -6.15 -0.78 -2.25
N SER A 205 -7.32 -0.20 -2.59
CA SER A 205 -7.55 0.46 -3.86
C SER A 205 -6.60 1.66 -4.05
N LEU A 206 -6.47 2.52 -3.03
CA LEU A 206 -5.54 3.65 -3.06
C LEU A 206 -4.07 3.21 -3.18
N CYS A 207 -3.67 2.15 -2.47
CA CYS A 207 -2.33 1.58 -2.58
C CYS A 207 -2.05 1.09 -4.00
N ARG A 208 -2.98 0.35 -4.58
CA ARG A 208 -2.86 -0.19 -5.94
C ARG A 208 -2.71 0.90 -7.00
N LYS A 209 -3.53 1.96 -6.92
CA LYS A 209 -3.45 3.15 -7.80
C LYS A 209 -2.15 3.93 -7.67
N ARG A 210 -1.47 3.84 -6.54
CA ARG A 210 -0.17 4.48 -6.30
C ARG A 210 1.01 3.55 -6.57
N GLY A 211 0.74 2.32 -7.01
CA GLY A 211 1.76 1.35 -7.38
C GLY A 211 2.37 0.57 -6.22
N PHE A 212 1.72 0.54 -5.05
CA PHE A 212 2.18 -0.28 -3.96
C PHE A 212 1.67 -1.72 -4.10
N LEU A 213 2.58 -2.68 -3.99
CA LEU A 213 2.21 -4.04 -3.65
C LEU A 213 1.65 -4.07 -2.23
N THR A 214 0.56 -4.77 -2.05
CA THR A 214 -0.10 -4.94 -0.75
C THR A 214 -0.21 -6.40 -0.40
N GLY A 215 -0.09 -6.71 0.88
CA GLY A 215 -0.19 -8.07 1.39
C GLY A 215 1.11 -8.56 2.03
N ASP A 216 1.07 -9.79 2.53
CA ASP A 216 2.24 -10.44 3.09
C ASP A 216 3.11 -10.97 1.94
N LEU A 217 4.12 -10.23 1.56
CA LEU A 217 5.25 -10.86 0.88
C LEU A 217 5.83 -11.91 1.83
N TRP A 218 6.11 -13.11 1.33
CA TRP A 218 6.58 -14.28 2.07
C TRP A 218 7.87 -14.04 2.89
N ILE A 219 8.53 -12.90 2.66
CA ILE A 219 9.73 -12.48 3.35
C ILE A 219 9.33 -11.54 4.49
N ARG A 220 9.55 -11.98 5.73
CA ARG A 220 9.38 -11.13 6.92
C ARG A 220 10.73 -10.51 7.30
N PRO A 221 11.03 -9.27 6.93
CA PRO A 221 12.22 -8.59 7.41
C PRO A 221 12.14 -8.45 8.94
N LYS A 222 13.24 -8.74 9.64
CA LYS A 222 13.28 -8.72 11.12
C LYS A 222 13.02 -7.33 11.71
N ASN A 223 13.24 -6.26 10.95
CA ASN A 223 13.13 -4.86 11.39
C ASN A 223 12.38 -4.02 10.36
N LEU A 224 11.12 -4.37 10.13
CA LEU A 224 10.27 -3.58 9.22
C LEU A 224 10.03 -2.19 9.82
N PRO A 225 10.30 -1.09 9.09
CA PRO A 225 9.95 0.24 9.56
C PRO A 225 8.44 0.39 9.63
N VAL A 226 7.95 0.95 10.74
CA VAL A 226 6.54 1.25 10.96
C VAL A 226 6.28 2.68 10.55
N TYR A 227 5.27 2.92 9.70
CA TYR A 227 5.01 4.27 9.22
C TYR A 227 4.59 5.24 10.33
N ARG A 228 3.66 4.85 11.20
CA ARG A 228 3.12 5.71 12.26
C ARG A 228 3.38 5.14 13.64
N GLY A 229 3.95 5.97 14.53
CA GLY A 229 4.08 5.66 15.95
C GLY A 229 2.72 5.76 16.68
N LEU A 230 2.59 4.98 17.74
CA LEU A 230 1.44 5.06 18.64
C LEU A 230 1.78 5.97 19.85
N PRO A 231 0.76 6.61 20.46
CA PRO A 231 0.96 7.33 21.71
C PRO A 231 1.59 6.44 22.78
N GLY A 232 2.69 6.87 23.37
CA GLY A 232 3.42 6.11 24.40
C GLY A 232 4.43 5.10 23.86
N GLU A 233 4.50 4.83 22.55
CA GLU A 233 5.61 4.09 21.95
C GLU A 233 6.88 4.95 21.90
N THR A 234 8.01 4.34 22.24
CA THR A 234 9.31 4.98 22.03
C THR A 234 9.54 5.16 20.53
N THR A 235 9.63 6.41 20.07
CA THR A 235 9.55 6.82 18.65
C THR A 235 10.68 6.32 17.75
N CYS A 236 11.66 5.59 18.27
CA CYS A 236 12.85 5.17 17.52
C CYS A 236 12.58 4.21 16.33
N GLN A 237 11.38 3.66 16.17
CA GLN A 237 11.03 2.78 15.04
C GLN A 237 10.06 3.40 14.02
N ALA A 238 9.32 4.41 14.38
CA ALA A 238 8.32 5.02 13.51
C ALA A 238 8.92 6.05 12.54
N LEU A 239 8.35 6.12 11.34
CA LEU A 239 8.73 7.10 10.30
C LEU A 239 7.99 8.44 10.48
N LEU A 240 6.79 8.39 11.05
CA LEU A 240 5.95 9.51 11.41
C LEU A 240 5.66 9.45 12.91
N ALA A 241 5.87 10.54 13.61
CA ALA A 241 5.61 10.63 15.05
C ALA A 241 4.10 10.43 15.37
N ALA A 242 3.79 10.17 16.63
CA ALA A 242 2.42 9.97 17.10
C ALA A 242 1.50 11.19 16.91
N ASP A 243 2.07 12.39 16.74
CA ASP A 243 1.32 13.62 16.40
C ASP A 243 0.71 13.61 14.99
N GLY A 244 1.09 12.62 14.15
CA GLY A 244 0.62 12.46 12.78
C GLY A 244 1.11 13.54 11.81
N ARG A 245 2.09 14.35 12.19
CA ARG A 245 2.59 15.50 11.41
C ARG A 245 4.10 15.47 11.23
N THR A 246 4.83 15.18 12.29
CA THR A 246 6.29 15.27 12.34
C THR A 246 6.93 14.02 11.75
N LEU A 247 7.66 14.17 10.65
CA LEU A 247 8.50 13.12 10.10
C LEU A 247 9.73 12.95 11.00
N THR A 248 10.10 11.72 11.32
CA THR A 248 11.26 11.40 12.14
C THR A 248 12.53 11.38 11.29
N GLU A 249 13.68 11.41 11.93
CA GLU A 249 14.97 11.24 11.24
C GLU A 249 15.06 9.91 10.51
N ARG A 250 14.40 8.88 11.03
CA ARG A 250 14.32 7.55 10.38
C ARG A 250 13.59 7.60 9.03
N TYR A 251 12.60 8.48 8.86
CA TYR A 251 11.99 8.71 7.56
C TYR A 251 13.03 9.18 6.54
N TYR A 252 13.86 10.15 6.90
CA TYR A 252 14.90 10.71 6.01
C TYR A 252 16.03 9.72 5.74
N TYR A 253 16.39 8.87 6.72
CA TYR A 253 17.28 7.75 6.50
C TYR A 253 16.80 6.81 5.40
N TYR A 254 15.54 6.34 5.51
CA TYR A 254 14.96 5.46 4.49
C TYR A 254 14.71 6.19 3.17
N GLN A 255 14.35 7.48 3.19
CA GLN A 255 14.23 8.28 1.98
C GLN A 255 15.59 8.36 1.26
N ALA A 256 16.65 8.62 1.97
CA ALA A 256 18.00 8.63 1.38
C ALA A 256 18.42 7.25 0.86
N LYS A 257 17.91 6.17 1.46
CA LYS A 257 18.21 4.79 1.06
C LYS A 257 17.42 4.30 -0.14
N TRP A 258 16.16 4.72 -0.30
CA TRP A 258 15.20 4.12 -1.23
C TRP A 258 14.73 5.05 -2.34
N SER A 259 14.74 6.37 -2.10
CA SER A 259 14.23 7.35 -3.05
C SER A 259 15.20 7.61 -4.20
N SER A 260 14.63 7.84 -5.38
CA SER A 260 15.36 8.42 -6.52
C SER A 260 15.45 9.95 -6.47
N GLU A 261 14.64 10.61 -5.63
CA GLU A 261 14.74 12.05 -5.41
C GLU A 261 15.99 12.37 -4.60
N SER A 262 16.62 13.51 -4.88
CA SER A 262 17.81 13.95 -4.15
C SER A 262 17.47 14.24 -2.68
N VAL A 263 18.26 13.69 -1.75
CA VAL A 263 18.08 13.84 -0.30
C VAL A 263 19.34 14.38 0.33
N LEU A 264 19.17 15.35 1.24
CA LEU A 264 20.21 15.87 2.13
C LEU A 264 19.54 16.25 3.45
N TYR A 265 19.83 15.50 4.51
CA TYR A 265 19.18 15.71 5.81
C TYR A 265 20.17 15.53 6.97
N PRO A 266 20.39 16.53 7.83
CA PRO A 266 21.21 16.41 9.02
C PRO A 266 20.43 15.72 10.14
N ALA A 267 20.94 14.63 10.64
CA ALA A 267 20.37 13.88 11.75
C ALA A 267 20.75 14.55 13.08
N LEU A 268 19.92 15.49 13.53
CA LEU A 268 20.25 16.31 14.72
C LEU A 268 20.35 15.50 16.01
N SER A 269 19.73 14.34 16.12
CA SER A 269 19.89 13.44 17.26
C SER A 269 21.30 12.89 17.38
N THR A 270 22.09 12.91 16.30
CA THR A 270 23.50 12.49 16.28
C THR A 270 24.47 13.62 16.57
N LEU A 271 23.97 14.86 16.68
CA LEU A 271 24.78 16.01 17.01
C LEU A 271 25.08 16.00 18.51
N HIS A 272 26.28 15.60 18.87
CA HIS A 272 26.68 15.54 20.27
C HIS A 272 28.16 15.93 20.43
N ARG A 273 28.49 16.46 21.62
CA ARG A 273 29.85 16.76 22.00
C ARG A 273 30.56 15.49 22.47
N GLN A 274 31.73 15.22 21.90
CA GLN A 274 32.57 14.13 22.29
C GLN A 274 33.42 14.48 23.55
N GLU A 275 34.06 13.50 24.17
CA GLU A 275 34.91 13.69 25.36
C GLU A 275 36.09 14.65 25.10
N ASN A 276 36.59 14.67 23.87
CA ASN A 276 37.70 15.57 23.46
C ASN A 276 37.21 17.03 23.20
N GLY A 277 35.93 17.33 23.41
CA GLY A 277 35.32 18.66 23.22
C GLY A 277 34.90 18.96 21.78
N LEU A 278 35.20 18.10 20.84
CA LEU A 278 34.77 18.17 19.43
C LEU A 278 33.33 17.67 19.27
N VAL A 279 32.75 17.86 18.09
CA VAL A 279 31.37 17.48 17.82
C VAL A 279 31.29 16.50 16.67
N SER A 280 30.34 15.58 16.72
CA SER A 280 30.00 14.71 15.61
C SER A 280 28.61 15.03 15.07
N LEU A 281 28.37 14.78 13.76
CA LEU A 281 27.12 14.93 13.07
C LEU A 281 27.01 13.89 11.96
N THR A 282 25.89 13.20 11.89
CA THR A 282 25.53 12.35 10.75
C THR A 282 24.61 13.11 9.79
N ILE A 283 24.88 12.99 8.50
CA ILE A 283 24.03 13.53 7.43
C ILE A 283 23.54 12.38 6.56
N TYR A 284 22.24 12.28 6.35
CA TYR A 284 21.64 11.31 5.43
C TYR A 284 21.54 11.89 4.03
N SER A 285 22.08 11.15 3.05
CA SER A 285 22.02 11.57 1.64
C SER A 285 22.14 10.37 0.71
N ASN A 286 21.49 10.47 -0.46
CA ASN A 286 21.68 9.54 -1.58
C ASN A 286 22.62 10.09 -2.66
N GLN A 287 23.30 11.19 -2.36
CA GLN A 287 24.28 11.79 -3.27
C GLN A 287 25.65 11.12 -3.13
N LYS A 288 26.43 11.15 -4.19
CA LYS A 288 27.77 10.53 -4.21
C LYS A 288 28.78 11.18 -3.26
N LYS A 289 28.54 12.44 -2.91
CA LYS A 289 29.44 13.26 -2.10
C LYS A 289 28.64 14.25 -1.25
N VAL A 290 29.03 14.40 0.00
CA VAL A 290 28.54 15.45 0.91
C VAL A 290 29.73 16.29 1.36
N VAL A 291 29.56 17.60 1.34
CA VAL A 291 30.57 18.59 1.79
C VAL A 291 30.00 19.28 3.02
N LEU A 292 30.81 19.40 4.09
CA LEU A 292 30.44 20.10 5.32
C LEU A 292 31.32 21.36 5.48
N TYR A 293 30.65 22.46 5.80
CA TYR A 293 31.29 23.73 6.16
C TYR A 293 30.97 24.04 7.62
N VAL A 294 31.98 24.61 8.31
CA VAL A 294 31.88 25.07 9.70
C VAL A 294 32.21 26.56 9.72
N ASP A 295 31.29 27.39 10.23
CA ASP A 295 31.39 28.84 10.24
C ASP A 295 31.79 29.45 8.88
N GLY A 296 31.29 28.87 7.79
CA GLY A 296 31.52 29.31 6.41
C GLY A 296 32.83 28.79 5.79
N VAL A 297 33.61 28.02 6.54
CA VAL A 297 34.89 27.44 6.07
C VAL A 297 34.69 25.97 5.74
N LEU A 298 35.23 25.50 4.61
CA LEU A 298 35.20 24.09 4.24
C LEU A 298 35.88 23.27 5.35
N PHE A 299 35.15 22.38 5.98
CA PHE A 299 35.68 21.48 6.99
C PHE A 299 36.14 20.15 6.37
N LEU A 300 35.20 19.41 5.75
CA LEU A 300 35.51 18.10 5.21
C LEU A 300 34.51 17.75 4.11
N PHE A 301 34.90 16.87 3.21
CA PHE A 301 33.94 16.18 2.35
C PHE A 301 34.05 14.66 2.51
N GLN A 302 32.94 13.99 2.32
CA GLN A 302 32.90 12.53 2.32
C GLN A 302 32.28 12.02 1.03
N SER A 303 32.70 10.85 0.58
CA SER A 303 32.15 10.13 -0.55
C SER A 303 31.31 8.96 -0.04
N ALA A 304 30.18 8.71 -0.71
CA ALA A 304 29.26 7.64 -0.33
C ALA A 304 29.96 6.28 -0.31
N ALA A 305 29.77 5.53 0.77
CA ALA A 305 29.99 4.09 0.77
C ALA A 305 28.88 3.41 -0.03
N SER A 306 29.20 2.28 -0.68
CA SER A 306 28.21 1.58 -1.53
C SER A 306 26.98 1.17 -0.72
N GLY A 307 25.81 1.76 -1.04
CA GLY A 307 24.51 1.40 -0.48
C GLY A 307 24.20 1.94 0.92
N ASP A 308 25.11 2.75 1.51
CA ASP A 308 24.90 3.39 2.81
C ASP A 308 24.55 4.87 2.60
N PRO A 309 23.39 5.36 3.12
CA PRO A 309 23.01 6.76 3.03
C PRO A 309 23.64 7.65 4.12
N GLU A 310 24.48 7.12 5.01
CA GLU A 310 25.04 7.83 6.16
C GLU A 310 26.41 8.43 5.83
N PHE A 311 26.55 9.73 6.07
CA PHE A 311 27.81 10.47 6.03
C PHE A 311 28.11 10.97 7.44
N ILE A 312 29.09 10.35 8.12
CA ILE A 312 29.40 10.62 9.51
C ILE A 312 30.60 11.59 9.56
N PHE A 313 30.35 12.80 10.01
CA PHE A 313 31.39 13.82 10.24
C PHE A 313 31.76 13.81 11.72
N GLU A 314 32.98 13.46 12.00
CA GLU A 314 33.56 13.44 13.34
C GLU A 314 34.55 14.61 13.50
N ASP A 315 34.91 14.90 14.74
CA ASP A 315 35.96 15.88 15.09
C ASP A 315 35.67 17.31 14.57
N ILE A 316 34.41 17.70 14.46
CA ILE A 316 33.99 19.05 14.07
C ILE A 316 34.45 20.03 15.17
N PRO A 317 35.27 21.05 14.85
CA PRO A 317 35.76 22.01 15.85
C PRO A 317 34.64 22.96 16.30
N VAL A 318 34.58 23.26 17.59
CA VAL A 318 33.61 24.21 18.17
C VAL A 318 34.39 25.27 18.93
N GLU A 319 34.68 26.37 18.28
CA GLU A 319 35.38 27.51 18.93
C GLU A 319 34.45 28.31 19.82
N LYS A 320 33.21 28.53 19.36
CA LYS A 320 32.17 29.29 20.06
C LYS A 320 30.77 28.85 19.65
N LEU A 321 29.79 29.25 20.46
CA LEU A 321 28.36 29.16 20.09
C LEU A 321 27.80 30.57 19.81
N PRO A 322 26.89 30.75 18.86
CA PRO A 322 26.30 29.69 18.01
C PRO A 322 27.31 29.16 16.98
N LEU A 323 27.29 27.86 16.71
CA LEU A 323 28.04 27.20 15.66
C LEU A 323 27.18 27.17 14.38
N HIS A 324 27.74 27.59 13.25
CA HIS A 324 27.08 27.56 11.97
C HIS A 324 27.59 26.39 11.12
N LEU A 325 26.71 25.43 10.83
CA LEU A 325 27.03 24.31 9.96
C LEU A 325 26.28 24.46 8.64
N ALA A 326 26.94 24.23 7.52
CA ALA A 326 26.28 24.13 6.23
C ALA A 326 26.73 22.85 5.53
N ALA A 327 25.82 22.15 4.89
CA ALA A 327 26.13 20.96 4.12
C ALA A 327 25.62 21.10 2.68
N GLU A 328 26.39 20.57 1.73
CA GLU A 328 26.07 20.57 0.30
C GLU A 328 26.22 19.16 -0.27
N ALA A 329 25.28 18.79 -1.14
CA ALA A 329 25.30 17.51 -1.86
C ALA A 329 24.58 17.64 -3.20
N GLY A 330 25.29 17.50 -4.31
CA GLY A 330 24.74 17.76 -5.65
C GLY A 330 24.26 19.21 -5.78
N ASN A 331 22.96 19.38 -6.01
CA ASN A 331 22.29 20.68 -6.09
C ASN A 331 21.58 21.09 -4.79
N LEU A 332 21.71 20.29 -3.73
CA LEU A 332 21.10 20.55 -2.44
C LEU A 332 22.08 21.26 -1.51
N SER A 333 21.54 22.19 -0.70
CA SER A 333 22.25 22.87 0.36
C SER A 333 21.35 23.02 1.58
N ILE A 334 21.90 22.85 2.77
CA ILE A 334 21.22 23.06 4.04
C ILE A 334 22.14 23.78 5.02
N SER A 335 21.57 24.67 5.85
CA SER A 335 22.30 25.37 6.89
C SER A 335 21.63 25.17 8.24
N LEU A 336 22.44 25.03 9.29
CA LEU A 336 22.05 24.84 10.66
C LEU A 336 22.75 25.86 11.54
N THR A 337 22.03 26.38 12.54
CA THR A 337 22.62 27.18 13.62
C THR A 337 22.43 26.45 14.93
N VAL A 338 23.53 25.98 15.51
CA VAL A 338 23.55 25.23 16.77
C VAL A 338 23.82 26.20 17.90
N THR A 339 22.82 26.42 18.73
CA THR A 339 22.92 27.36 19.87
C THR A 339 23.26 26.65 21.19
N LYS A 340 23.11 25.32 21.23
CA LYS A 340 23.38 24.49 22.40
C LYS A 340 23.84 23.10 21.93
N LEU A 341 24.82 22.52 22.62
CA LEU A 341 25.39 21.19 22.42
C LEU A 341 25.22 20.32 23.67
#